data_637325ec0f4ef15ab3cb6db304f33b8d
#
_entry.id   637325ec0f4ef15ab3cb6db304f33b8d
#
_cell.length_a   1.000
_cell.length_b   1.000
_cell.length_c   1.000
_cell.angle_alpha   90.00
_cell.angle_beta   90.00
_cell.angle_gamma   90.00
#
_symmetry.space_group_name_H-M   'P 1'
#
loop_
_entity.id
_entity.type
_entity.pdbx_description
1 polymer ?
#
loop_
_entity_poly.entity_id
_entity_poly.type
_entity_poly.pdbx_seq_one_letter_code
_entity_poly.pdbx_strand_id
1 'polypeptide(L)'
;MAWLRFSSSVENVLIPRTLKLYGLSPALALDIFGTISGLTLPVLLFPGVLCSCACVMLLPSVSEANAAGKDTKITKTINSCALFGLCFGLIFTCIFYLLSDFIGDFLFSSKLCGYFLRRLCFLCPLMHISGMLCSILHGLGKAKQVLFVNLLTCAIRILMIMLLVPHYGIDAYLWAMLVSHVFMTLAVRILTCHTAHK
;
A
#
# COMPACT_ATOMS: atom_id res chain seq x y z
N MET A 1 6.61 -4.83 -11.73
CA MET A 1 7.63 -4.16 -10.89
C MET A 1 8.11 -2.82 -11.46
N ALA A 2 8.24 -2.64 -12.78
CA ALA A 2 8.72 -1.36 -13.37
C ALA A 2 7.80 -0.15 -13.08
N TRP A 3 6.49 -0.33 -13.10
CA TRP A 3 5.51 0.75 -12.88
C TRP A 3 5.49 1.27 -11.42
N LEU A 4 5.79 0.42 -10.43
CA LEU A 4 5.94 0.86 -9.03
C LEU A 4 7.11 1.84 -8.88
N ARG A 5 8.22 1.57 -9.56
CA ARG A 5 9.36 2.49 -9.62
C ARG A 5 9.03 3.79 -10.32
N PHE A 6 8.21 3.74 -11.37
CA PHE A 6 7.77 4.94 -12.08
C PHE A 6 6.89 5.82 -11.16
N SER A 7 5.91 5.24 -10.46
CA SER A 7 5.09 5.97 -9.48
C SER A 7 5.96 6.63 -8.41
N SER A 8 6.88 5.88 -7.80
CA SER A 8 7.80 6.42 -6.78
C SER A 8 8.67 7.55 -7.34
N SER A 9 9.15 7.43 -8.58
CA SER A 9 9.97 8.48 -9.20
C SER A 9 9.19 9.77 -9.41
N VAL A 10 7.92 9.68 -9.82
CA VAL A 10 7.04 10.85 -9.98
C VAL A 10 6.76 11.48 -8.61
N GLU A 11 6.46 10.68 -7.59
CA GLU A 11 6.22 11.17 -6.23
C GLU A 11 7.44 11.84 -5.63
N ASN A 12 8.64 11.29 -5.85
CA ASN A 12 9.91 11.86 -5.37
C ASN A 12 10.17 13.29 -5.86
N VAL A 13 9.67 13.64 -7.04
CA VAL A 13 9.81 15.01 -7.58
C VAL A 13 8.60 15.87 -7.23
N LEU A 14 7.40 15.28 -7.27
CA LEU A 14 6.15 16.02 -7.14
C LEU A 14 5.93 16.51 -5.70
N ILE A 15 6.17 15.64 -4.71
CA ILE A 15 5.88 15.95 -3.30
C ILE A 15 6.74 17.13 -2.79
N PRO A 16 8.08 17.15 -2.94
CA PRO A 16 8.85 18.31 -2.53
C PRO A 16 8.45 19.60 -3.26
N ARG A 17 8.03 19.50 -4.53
CA ARG A 17 7.54 20.67 -5.29
C ARG A 17 6.23 21.20 -4.75
N THR A 18 5.26 20.34 -4.50
CA THR A 18 3.95 20.75 -3.97
C THR A 18 4.04 21.25 -2.53
N LEU A 19 4.94 20.72 -1.70
CA LEU A 19 5.21 21.22 -0.36
C LEU A 19 5.85 22.63 -0.37
N LYS A 20 6.68 22.95 -1.38
CA LYS A 20 7.18 24.33 -1.58
C LYS A 20 6.05 25.28 -1.95
N LEU A 21 5.08 24.84 -2.74
CA LEU A 21 3.90 25.66 -3.08
C LEU A 21 3.01 25.92 -1.86
N TYR A 22 3.00 25.02 -0.89
CA TYR A 22 2.35 25.21 0.41
C TYR A 22 3.05 26.27 1.29
N GLY A 23 4.28 26.67 0.95
CA GLY A 23 5.03 27.72 1.67
C GLY A 23 6.14 27.19 2.57
N LEU A 24 6.49 25.90 2.49
CA LEU A 24 7.63 25.35 3.22
C LEU A 24 8.96 25.71 2.54
N SER A 25 10.01 25.92 3.36
CA SER A 25 11.36 26.06 2.82
C SER A 25 11.79 24.79 2.05
N PRO A 26 12.64 24.93 1.02
CA PRO A 26 13.11 23.76 0.26
C PRO A 26 13.78 22.69 1.10
N ALA A 27 14.55 23.11 2.13
CA ALA A 27 15.22 22.20 3.04
C ALA A 27 14.21 21.39 3.88
N LEU A 28 13.21 22.07 4.46
CA LEU A 28 12.18 21.43 5.28
C LEU A 28 11.28 20.48 4.46
N ALA A 29 10.94 20.87 3.23
CA ALA A 29 10.16 20.03 2.33
C ALA A 29 10.90 18.73 1.98
N LEU A 30 12.22 18.79 1.77
CA LEU A 30 13.06 17.63 1.52
C LEU A 30 13.24 16.75 2.76
N ASP A 31 13.40 17.37 3.95
CA ASP A 31 13.54 16.65 5.22
C ASP A 31 12.27 15.86 5.55
N ILE A 32 11.11 16.48 5.46
CA ILE A 32 9.81 15.83 5.66
C ILE A 32 9.63 14.67 4.69
N PHE A 33 9.86 14.90 3.40
CA PHE A 33 9.72 13.87 2.39
C PHE A 33 10.74 12.75 2.57
N GLY A 34 12.00 13.10 2.88
CA GLY A 34 13.07 12.14 3.17
C GLY A 34 12.77 11.27 4.38
N THR A 35 12.20 11.84 5.44
CA THR A 35 11.76 11.09 6.63
C THR A 35 10.66 10.09 6.29
N ILE A 36 9.67 10.48 5.49
CA ILE A 36 8.60 9.55 5.08
C ILE A 36 9.15 8.45 4.17
N SER A 37 9.85 8.82 3.09
CA SER A 37 10.28 7.88 2.06
C SER A 37 11.48 7.03 2.48
N GLY A 38 12.38 7.58 3.28
CA GLY A 38 13.62 6.93 3.69
C GLY A 38 13.55 6.20 5.02
N LEU A 39 12.68 6.61 5.94
CA LEU A 39 12.58 6.01 7.27
C LEU A 39 11.21 5.35 7.49
N THR A 40 10.11 6.10 7.36
CA THR A 40 8.79 5.62 7.75
C THR A 40 8.26 4.52 6.83
N LEU A 41 8.31 4.71 5.51
CA LEU A 41 7.81 3.72 4.55
C LEU A 41 8.57 2.41 4.57
N PRO A 42 9.92 2.35 4.64
CA PRO A 42 10.65 1.08 4.79
C PRO A 42 10.23 0.29 6.03
N VAL A 43 10.04 0.93 7.17
CA VAL A 43 9.56 0.29 8.40
C VAL A 43 8.15 -0.27 8.20
N LEU A 44 7.26 0.52 7.61
CA LEU A 44 5.87 0.12 7.34
C LEU A 44 5.78 -1.05 6.36
N LEU A 45 6.69 -1.12 5.38
CA LEU A 45 6.74 -2.17 4.37
C LEU A 45 7.41 -3.46 4.85
N PHE A 46 8.17 -3.41 5.94
CA PHE A 46 8.93 -4.55 6.45
C PHE A 46 8.07 -5.82 6.66
N PRO A 47 6.87 -5.74 7.28
CA PRO A 47 6.00 -6.92 7.43
C PRO A 47 5.54 -7.51 6.09
N GLY A 48 5.48 -6.69 5.04
CA GLY A 48 5.10 -7.11 3.70
C GLY A 48 6.04 -8.16 3.09
N VAL A 49 7.28 -8.23 3.54
CA VAL A 49 8.24 -9.27 3.13
C VAL A 49 7.72 -10.65 3.55
N LEU A 50 7.18 -10.78 4.77
CA LEU A 50 6.59 -12.03 5.26
C LEU A 50 5.34 -12.43 4.46
N CYS A 51 4.47 -11.45 4.18
CA CYS A 51 3.30 -11.67 3.33
C CYS A 51 3.69 -12.05 1.89
N SER A 52 4.77 -11.52 1.35
CA SER A 52 5.22 -11.85 -0.01
C SER A 52 5.61 -13.31 -0.16
N CYS A 53 6.21 -13.93 0.85
CA CYS A 53 6.51 -15.36 0.86
C CYS A 53 5.22 -16.20 0.78
N ALA A 54 4.19 -15.86 1.56
CA ALA A 54 2.89 -16.51 1.48
C ALA A 54 2.23 -16.33 0.09
N CYS A 55 2.35 -15.13 -0.50
CA CYS A 55 1.83 -14.84 -1.84
C CYS A 55 2.47 -15.71 -2.94
N VAL A 56 3.77 -15.95 -2.86
CA VAL A 56 4.49 -16.81 -3.84
C VAL A 56 3.97 -18.24 -3.77
N MET A 57 3.68 -18.77 -2.57
CA MET A 57 3.13 -20.11 -2.40
C MET A 57 1.66 -20.24 -2.86
N LEU A 58 0.90 -19.14 -2.79
CA LEU A 58 -0.50 -19.12 -3.25
C LEU A 58 -0.64 -19.16 -4.77
N LEU A 59 0.29 -18.59 -5.50
CA LEU A 59 0.22 -18.45 -6.96
C LEU A 59 0.02 -19.80 -7.68
N PRO A 60 0.86 -20.84 -7.48
CA PRO A 60 0.68 -22.13 -8.13
C PRO A 60 -0.60 -22.83 -7.68
N SER A 61 -0.92 -22.80 -6.37
CA SER A 61 -2.13 -23.46 -5.84
C SER A 61 -3.43 -22.88 -6.44
N VAL A 62 -3.48 -21.57 -6.66
CA VAL A 62 -4.63 -20.93 -7.32
C VAL A 62 -4.67 -21.24 -8.81
N SER A 63 -3.51 -21.26 -9.48
CA SER A 63 -3.42 -21.60 -10.91
C SER A 63 -3.86 -23.02 -11.18
N GLU A 64 -3.45 -23.99 -10.35
CA GLU A 64 -3.89 -25.38 -10.43
C GLU A 64 -5.40 -25.54 -10.19
N ALA A 65 -5.93 -24.84 -9.16
CA ALA A 65 -7.36 -24.86 -8.86
C ALA A 65 -8.19 -24.28 -10.02
N ASN A 66 -7.69 -23.24 -10.67
CA ASN A 66 -8.32 -22.60 -11.84
C ASN A 66 -8.31 -23.56 -13.05
N ALA A 67 -7.18 -24.20 -13.33
CA ALA A 67 -7.06 -25.18 -14.40
C ALA A 67 -7.97 -26.42 -14.19
N ALA A 68 -8.21 -26.78 -12.93
CA ALA A 68 -9.09 -27.91 -12.54
C ALA A 68 -10.58 -27.51 -12.44
N GLY A 69 -10.97 -26.24 -12.70
CA GLY A 69 -12.36 -25.76 -12.60
C GLY A 69 -12.93 -25.79 -11.18
N LYS A 70 -12.09 -25.68 -10.14
CA LYS A 70 -12.50 -25.78 -8.72
C LYS A 70 -12.85 -24.42 -8.13
N ASP A 71 -13.94 -23.79 -8.58
CA ASP A 71 -14.35 -22.43 -8.19
C ASP A 71 -14.57 -22.28 -6.68
N THR A 72 -15.12 -23.32 -6.02
CA THR A 72 -15.32 -23.33 -4.57
C THR A 72 -13.99 -23.23 -3.79
N LYS A 73 -12.92 -23.87 -4.30
CA LYS A 73 -11.58 -23.79 -3.71
C LYS A 73 -11.02 -22.37 -3.88
N ILE A 74 -11.19 -21.77 -5.06
CA ILE A 74 -10.75 -20.41 -5.36
C ILE A 74 -11.43 -19.40 -4.42
N THR A 75 -12.75 -19.47 -4.28
CA THR A 75 -13.54 -18.59 -3.40
C THR A 75 -13.10 -18.71 -1.93
N LYS A 76 -12.89 -19.93 -1.44
CA LYS A 76 -12.36 -20.16 -0.08
C LYS A 76 -10.98 -19.55 0.09
N THR A 77 -10.09 -19.72 -0.89
CA THR A 77 -8.75 -19.15 -0.85
C THR A 77 -8.79 -17.62 -0.82
N ILE A 78 -9.64 -16.98 -1.64
CA ILE A 78 -9.82 -15.52 -1.65
C ILE A 78 -10.23 -15.02 -0.26
N ASN A 79 -11.23 -15.65 0.36
CA ASN A 79 -11.74 -15.22 1.67
C ASN A 79 -10.70 -15.46 2.78
N SER A 80 -10.02 -16.61 2.77
CA SER A 80 -8.97 -16.91 3.74
C SER A 80 -7.80 -15.95 3.63
N CYS A 81 -7.36 -15.62 2.41
CA CYS A 81 -6.29 -14.65 2.18
C CYS A 81 -6.68 -13.23 2.59
N ALA A 82 -7.92 -12.82 2.29
CA ALA A 82 -8.41 -11.52 2.72
C ALA A 82 -8.46 -11.41 4.25
N LEU A 83 -8.95 -12.45 4.93
CA LEU A 83 -8.99 -12.51 6.39
C LEU A 83 -7.58 -12.53 6.99
N PHE A 84 -6.69 -13.36 6.46
CA PHE A 84 -5.30 -13.40 6.91
C PHE A 84 -4.60 -12.05 6.74
N GLY A 85 -4.74 -11.42 5.56
CA GLY A 85 -4.18 -10.09 5.30
C GLY A 85 -4.73 -9.03 6.23
N LEU A 86 -6.03 -9.10 6.57
CA LEU A 86 -6.66 -8.20 7.54
C LEU A 86 -6.09 -8.42 8.95
N CYS A 87 -6.10 -9.65 9.46
CA CYS A 87 -5.60 -9.96 10.79
C CYS A 87 -4.11 -9.61 10.94
N PHE A 88 -3.29 -10.02 9.97
CA PHE A 88 -1.87 -9.71 9.94
C PHE A 88 -1.62 -8.20 9.90
N GLY A 89 -2.34 -7.49 9.02
CA GLY A 89 -2.26 -6.04 8.93
C GLY A 89 -2.69 -5.33 10.21
N LEU A 90 -3.75 -5.79 10.89
CA LEU A 90 -4.20 -5.22 12.17
C LEU A 90 -3.18 -5.44 13.29
N ILE A 91 -2.56 -6.62 13.36
CA ILE A 91 -1.50 -6.89 14.34
C ILE A 91 -0.36 -5.89 14.16
N PHE A 92 0.15 -5.69 12.94
CA PHE A 92 1.21 -4.72 12.68
C PHE A 92 0.76 -3.27 12.85
N THR A 93 -0.51 -2.95 12.57
CA THR A 93 -1.07 -1.65 12.92
C THR A 93 -0.98 -1.38 14.41
N CYS A 94 -1.39 -2.33 15.25
CA CYS A 94 -1.28 -2.20 16.70
C CYS A 94 0.18 -2.05 17.15
N ILE A 95 1.09 -2.88 16.62
CA ILE A 95 2.52 -2.82 16.93
C ILE A 95 3.09 -1.44 16.58
N PHE A 96 2.90 -0.98 15.35
CA PHE A 96 3.44 0.31 14.91
C PHE A 96 2.77 1.50 15.60
N TYR A 97 1.49 1.43 15.89
CA TYR A 97 0.80 2.48 16.64
C TYR A 97 1.36 2.64 18.05
N LEU A 98 1.55 1.53 18.77
CA LEU A 98 2.07 1.51 20.15
C LEU A 98 3.57 1.83 20.22
N LEU A 99 4.35 1.33 19.27
CA LEU A 99 5.81 1.50 19.26
C LEU A 99 6.27 2.68 18.39
N SER A 100 5.36 3.48 17.83
CA SER A 100 5.70 4.58 16.90
C SER A 100 6.73 5.54 17.48
N ASP A 101 6.56 5.97 18.74
CA ASP A 101 7.46 6.92 19.40
C ASP A 101 8.80 6.26 19.72
N PHE A 102 8.78 5.01 20.19
CA PHE A 102 10.01 4.24 20.45
C PHE A 102 10.82 4.02 19.15
N ILE A 103 10.16 3.64 18.06
CA ILE A 103 10.82 3.45 16.76
C ILE A 103 11.37 4.78 16.25
N GLY A 104 10.60 5.86 16.33
CA GLY A 104 11.01 7.19 15.89
C GLY A 104 12.20 7.73 16.68
N ASP A 105 12.13 7.70 17.99
CA ASP A 105 13.16 8.29 18.85
C ASP A 105 14.39 7.39 19.01
N PHE A 106 14.20 6.09 19.24
CA PHE A 106 15.29 5.16 19.54
C PHE A 106 16.03 4.65 18.29
N LEU A 107 15.31 4.23 17.22
CA LEU A 107 15.96 3.72 16.00
C LEU A 107 16.47 4.84 15.09
N PHE A 108 15.72 5.92 14.96
CA PHE A 108 15.98 6.92 13.93
C PHE A 108 16.30 8.31 14.49
N SER A 109 16.23 8.51 15.80
CA SER A 109 16.42 9.83 16.46
C SER A 109 15.58 10.94 15.79
N SER A 110 14.38 10.58 15.32
CA SER A 110 13.49 11.45 14.55
C SER A 110 12.06 11.37 15.06
N LYS A 111 11.62 12.39 15.78
CA LYS A 111 10.22 12.52 16.23
C LYS A 111 9.23 12.58 15.07
N LEU A 112 9.67 13.14 13.94
CA LEU A 112 8.88 13.19 12.70
C LEU A 112 8.59 11.77 12.17
N CYS A 113 9.55 10.85 12.24
CA CYS A 113 9.34 9.46 11.84
C CYS A 113 8.27 8.78 12.70
N GLY A 114 8.31 8.94 14.01
CA GLY A 114 7.29 8.43 14.93
C GLY A 114 5.90 8.98 14.64
N TYR A 115 5.79 10.29 14.41
CA TYR A 115 4.53 10.94 14.04
C TYR A 115 3.94 10.36 12.73
N PHE A 116 4.75 10.22 11.68
CA PHE A 116 4.30 9.67 10.41
C PHE A 116 3.97 8.18 10.51
N LEU A 117 4.77 7.42 11.25
CA LEU A 117 4.52 6.00 11.46
C LEU A 117 3.17 5.75 12.14
N ARG A 118 2.85 6.55 13.17
CA ARG A 118 1.56 6.48 13.89
C ARG A 118 0.36 6.77 12.97
N ARG A 119 0.52 7.68 12.00
CA ARG A 119 -0.53 8.02 11.04
C ARG A 119 -0.65 7.01 9.89
N LEU A 120 0.48 6.52 9.40
CA LEU A 120 0.52 5.60 8.26
C LEU A 120 0.31 4.13 8.64
N CYS A 121 0.37 3.75 9.92
CA CYS A 121 0.16 2.36 10.33
C CYS A 121 -1.20 1.79 9.88
N PHE A 122 -2.24 2.63 9.76
CA PHE A 122 -3.56 2.25 9.23
C PHE A 122 -3.53 1.79 7.75
N LEU A 123 -2.43 2.04 7.06
CA LEU A 123 -2.20 1.52 5.72
C LEU A 123 -1.91 0.02 5.71
N CYS A 124 -1.35 -0.53 6.80
CA CYS A 124 -0.92 -1.93 6.88
C CYS A 124 -2.01 -2.94 6.46
N PRO A 125 -3.22 -2.93 7.02
CA PRO A 125 -4.23 -3.91 6.65
C PRO A 125 -4.62 -3.79 5.17
N LEU A 126 -4.74 -2.57 4.65
CA LEU A 126 -5.11 -2.34 3.26
C LEU A 126 -4.03 -2.86 2.29
N MET A 127 -2.77 -2.61 2.60
CA MET A 127 -1.64 -3.07 1.77
C MET A 127 -1.54 -4.59 1.75
N HIS A 128 -1.70 -5.26 2.90
CA HIS A 128 -1.58 -6.71 2.98
C HIS A 128 -2.77 -7.42 2.31
N ILE A 129 -4.01 -6.93 2.50
CA ILE A 129 -5.18 -7.46 1.81
C ILE A 129 -5.03 -7.31 0.29
N SER A 130 -4.74 -6.10 -0.18
CA SER A 130 -4.60 -5.83 -1.62
C SER A 130 -3.47 -6.64 -2.25
N GLY A 131 -2.33 -6.77 -1.57
CA GLY A 131 -1.19 -7.56 -2.04
C GLY A 131 -1.53 -9.04 -2.23
N MET A 132 -2.20 -9.67 -1.25
CA MET A 132 -2.62 -11.06 -1.35
C MET A 132 -3.67 -11.27 -2.45
N LEU A 133 -4.67 -10.40 -2.55
CA LEU A 133 -5.68 -10.49 -3.58
C LEU A 133 -5.10 -10.27 -4.98
N CYS A 134 -4.13 -9.37 -5.14
CA CYS A 134 -3.38 -9.21 -6.39
C CYS A 134 -2.64 -10.50 -6.79
N SER A 135 -2.01 -11.19 -5.84
CA SER A 135 -1.34 -12.48 -6.11
C SER A 135 -2.32 -13.54 -6.60
N ILE A 136 -3.53 -13.61 -6.01
CA ILE A 136 -4.59 -14.51 -6.49
C ILE A 136 -4.99 -14.16 -7.93
N LEU A 137 -5.21 -12.87 -8.24
CA LEU A 137 -5.53 -12.44 -9.61
C LEU A 137 -4.42 -12.77 -10.61
N HIS A 138 -3.17 -12.70 -10.20
CA HIS A 138 -2.04 -13.15 -11.02
C HIS A 138 -2.10 -14.66 -11.28
N GLY A 139 -2.40 -15.46 -10.25
CA GLY A 139 -2.61 -16.91 -10.39
C GLY A 139 -3.80 -17.29 -11.28
N LEU A 140 -4.82 -16.43 -11.35
CA LEU A 140 -5.97 -16.56 -12.25
C LEU A 140 -5.71 -16.04 -13.69
N GLY A 141 -4.47 -15.62 -13.99
CA GLY A 141 -4.11 -15.08 -15.31
C GLY A 141 -4.63 -13.67 -15.59
N LYS A 142 -5.15 -12.96 -14.56
CA LYS A 142 -5.76 -11.62 -14.69
C LYS A 142 -4.77 -10.47 -14.52
N ALA A 143 -3.51 -10.67 -14.88
CA ALA A 143 -2.42 -9.70 -14.73
C ALA A 143 -2.72 -8.32 -15.37
N LYS A 144 -3.41 -8.29 -16.52
CA LYS A 144 -3.82 -7.03 -17.18
C LYS A 144 -4.79 -6.20 -16.33
N GLN A 145 -5.72 -6.86 -15.64
CA GLN A 145 -6.69 -6.19 -14.76
C GLN A 145 -5.99 -5.61 -13.53
N VAL A 146 -5.06 -6.36 -12.93
CA VAL A 146 -4.22 -5.88 -11.82
C VAL A 146 -3.41 -4.65 -12.24
N LEU A 147 -2.80 -4.70 -13.43
CA LEU A 147 -2.05 -3.55 -13.97
C LEU A 147 -2.95 -2.32 -14.12
N PHE A 148 -4.15 -2.49 -14.69
CA PHE A 148 -5.09 -1.38 -14.89
C PHE A 148 -5.51 -0.73 -13.56
N VAL A 149 -5.87 -1.54 -12.55
CA VAL A 149 -6.23 -1.03 -11.20
C VAL A 149 -5.04 -0.29 -10.58
N ASN A 150 -3.84 -0.83 -10.71
CA ASN A 150 -2.63 -0.18 -10.19
C ASN A 150 -2.37 1.19 -10.86
N LEU A 151 -2.50 1.28 -12.18
CA LEU A 151 -2.35 2.53 -12.92
C LEU A 151 -3.40 3.56 -12.48
N LEU A 152 -4.65 3.13 -12.34
CA LEU A 152 -5.73 4.00 -11.88
C LEU A 152 -5.50 4.50 -10.44
N THR A 153 -5.06 3.61 -9.55
CA THR A 153 -4.68 3.97 -8.17
C THR A 153 -3.57 5.00 -8.14
N CYS A 154 -2.54 4.82 -8.99
CA CYS A 154 -1.45 5.77 -9.12
C CYS A 154 -1.94 7.13 -9.64
N ALA A 155 -2.81 7.14 -10.65
CA ALA A 155 -3.39 8.36 -11.20
C ALA A 155 -4.21 9.13 -10.16
N ILE A 156 -5.05 8.43 -9.38
CA ILE A 156 -5.83 9.02 -8.29
C ILE A 156 -4.89 9.65 -7.24
N ARG A 157 -3.84 8.94 -6.83
CA ARG A 157 -2.89 9.43 -5.84
C ARG A 157 -2.13 10.67 -6.34
N ILE A 158 -1.62 10.65 -7.56
CA ILE A 158 -0.93 11.81 -8.17
C ILE A 158 -1.87 13.01 -8.25
N LEU A 159 -3.12 12.80 -8.68
CA LEU A 159 -4.12 13.85 -8.77
C LEU A 159 -4.39 14.48 -7.39
N MET A 160 -4.57 13.65 -6.36
CA MET A 160 -4.77 14.12 -4.99
C MET A 160 -3.55 14.90 -4.47
N ILE A 161 -2.33 14.44 -4.76
CA ILE A 161 -1.10 15.16 -4.37
C ILE A 161 -1.08 16.53 -5.04
N MET A 162 -1.35 16.62 -6.33
CA MET A 162 -1.31 17.90 -7.06
C MET A 162 -2.37 18.89 -6.59
N LEU A 163 -3.57 18.41 -6.23
CA LEU A 163 -4.69 19.28 -5.85
C LEU A 163 -4.69 19.64 -4.35
N LEU A 164 -4.37 18.69 -3.48
CA LEU A 164 -4.56 18.86 -2.03
C LEU A 164 -3.29 19.27 -1.30
N VAL A 165 -2.11 18.78 -1.69
CA VAL A 165 -0.87 19.09 -0.96
C VAL A 165 -0.51 20.58 -0.98
N PRO A 166 -0.73 21.35 -2.07
CA PRO A 166 -0.49 22.80 -2.05
C PRO A 166 -1.37 23.57 -1.05
N HIS A 167 -2.52 23.01 -0.65
CA HIS A 167 -3.47 23.66 0.24
C HIS A 167 -3.38 23.18 1.69
N TYR A 168 -3.12 21.88 1.89
CA TYR A 168 -3.17 21.22 3.21
C TYR A 168 -1.81 20.65 3.66
N GLY A 169 -0.75 20.84 2.87
CA GLY A 169 0.59 20.39 3.20
C GLY A 169 0.73 18.87 3.27
N ILE A 170 1.60 18.39 4.17
CA ILE A 170 1.96 16.97 4.25
C ILE A 170 0.80 16.06 4.69
N ASP A 171 -0.13 16.55 5.48
CA ASP A 171 -1.28 15.77 5.93
C ASP A 171 -2.15 15.34 4.74
N ALA A 172 -2.26 16.18 3.70
CA ALA A 172 -2.95 15.81 2.46
C ALA A 172 -2.28 14.64 1.73
N TYR A 173 -0.95 14.56 1.77
CA TYR A 173 -0.23 13.42 1.22
C TYR A 173 -0.53 12.12 1.97
N LEU A 174 -0.57 12.17 3.31
CA LEU A 174 -0.93 11.00 4.12
C LEU A 174 -2.35 10.51 3.81
N TRP A 175 -3.29 11.43 3.66
CA TRP A 175 -4.66 11.11 3.24
C TRP A 175 -4.72 10.57 1.80
N ALA A 176 -3.95 11.14 0.86
CA ALA A 176 -3.88 10.65 -0.50
C ALA A 176 -3.38 9.20 -0.56
N MET A 177 -2.39 8.84 0.27
CA MET A 177 -1.92 7.46 0.41
C MET A 177 -3.03 6.54 0.94
N LEU A 178 -3.73 6.94 1.99
CA LEU A 178 -4.82 6.16 2.59
C LEU A 178 -5.96 5.92 1.57
N VAL A 179 -6.47 6.98 0.97
CA VAL A 179 -7.59 6.91 0.01
C VAL A 179 -7.22 6.05 -1.20
N SER A 180 -6.02 6.22 -1.75
CA SER A 180 -5.57 5.42 -2.89
C SER A 180 -5.48 3.93 -2.55
N HIS A 181 -5.04 3.55 -1.34
CA HIS A 181 -4.98 2.16 -0.93
C HIS A 181 -6.36 1.57 -0.59
N VAL A 182 -7.29 2.36 -0.05
CA VAL A 182 -8.70 1.96 0.10
C VAL A 182 -9.29 1.65 -1.27
N PHE A 183 -9.11 2.56 -2.25
CA PHE A 183 -9.57 2.34 -3.62
C PHE A 183 -8.98 1.06 -4.22
N MET A 184 -7.65 0.87 -4.10
CA MET A 184 -6.95 -0.33 -4.56
C MET A 184 -7.56 -1.60 -3.97
N THR A 185 -7.73 -1.64 -2.65
CA THR A 185 -8.24 -2.81 -1.93
C THR A 185 -9.67 -3.15 -2.36
N LEU A 186 -10.53 -2.14 -2.49
CA LEU A 186 -11.92 -2.32 -2.94
C LEU A 186 -11.98 -2.81 -4.39
N ALA A 187 -11.23 -2.17 -5.30
CA ALA A 187 -11.19 -2.54 -6.71
C ALA A 187 -10.71 -3.99 -6.91
N VAL A 188 -9.62 -4.37 -6.24
CA VAL A 188 -9.09 -5.73 -6.31
C VAL A 188 -10.05 -6.74 -5.68
N ARG A 189 -10.74 -6.39 -4.59
CA ARG A 189 -11.75 -7.25 -3.97
C ARG A 189 -12.94 -7.50 -4.91
N ILE A 190 -13.45 -6.47 -5.56
CA ILE A 190 -14.53 -6.59 -6.54
C ILE A 190 -14.10 -7.50 -7.71
N LEU A 191 -12.89 -7.30 -8.24
CA LEU A 191 -12.36 -8.11 -9.33
C LEU A 191 -12.20 -9.58 -8.95
N THR A 192 -11.72 -9.88 -7.75
CA THR A 192 -11.58 -11.26 -7.27
C THR A 192 -12.95 -11.94 -7.11
N CYS A 193 -13.95 -11.23 -6.54
CA CYS A 193 -15.30 -11.75 -6.41
C CYS A 193 -15.95 -12.03 -7.78
N HIS A 194 -15.83 -11.10 -8.73
CA HIS A 194 -16.38 -11.27 -10.07
C HIS A 194 -15.72 -12.41 -10.87
N THR A 195 -14.46 -12.70 -10.58
CA THR A 195 -13.73 -13.77 -11.26
C THR A 195 -14.03 -15.15 -10.68
N ALA A 196 -14.39 -15.22 -9.39
CA ALA A 196 -14.75 -16.48 -8.71
C ALA A 196 -16.17 -16.97 -9.03
N HIS A 197 -17.01 -16.17 -9.67
CA HIS A 197 -18.39 -16.48 -10.05
C HIS A 197 -18.56 -16.74 -11.55
N LYS A 198 -17.48 -16.83 -12.32
CA LYS A 198 -17.49 -17.21 -13.76
C LYS A 198 -16.87 -18.57 -13.97
#